data_115727b399482dbc9190289d394abf89
#
_entry.id   115727b399482dbc9190289d394abf89
#
_cell.length_a   1.000
_cell.length_b   1.000
_cell.length_c   1.000
_cell.angle_alpha   90.00
_cell.angle_beta   90.00
_cell.angle_gamma   90.00
#
_symmetry.space_group_name_H-M   'P 1'
#
loop_
_entity.id
_entity.type
_entity.pdbx_description
1 polymer ?
#
loop_
_entity_poly.entity_id
_entity_poly.type
_entity_poly.pdbx_seq_one_letter_code
_entity_poly.pdbx_strand_id
1 'polypeptide(L)'
;MSKIVIALGGNALQAKNSKPTSEGQLEVVRHTCGRLAEISAKGYEMSIVHGNGPQVGRILLAFETAKDVTPAMPFDVCGAMSQGYIGYHIQQALKYALSARNKHCPVVTVATQLVVDKDDKAFEKPTKPIGPFYTEEEAKQLMQEKGYAMKEDAGRGWRRVVASPTPRKIVEIDAIKNLWKSTIVVSCGGGGIPVVENPDGTLEGVAAVIDKDFAAELLAEQVEADVTMILT
;
A
#
# COMPACT_ATOMS: atom_id res chain seq x y z
N MET A 1 17.83 -13.26 -15.83
CA MET A 1 16.90 -13.80 -14.81
C MET A 1 15.55 -13.16 -15.09
N SER A 2 14.45 -13.91 -14.89
CA SER A 2 13.12 -13.33 -15.13
C SER A 2 12.76 -12.37 -14.02
N LYS A 3 12.22 -11.21 -14.40
CA LYS A 3 11.76 -10.15 -13.51
C LYS A 3 10.29 -10.36 -13.14
N ILE A 4 9.97 -10.29 -11.87
CA ILE A 4 8.59 -10.45 -11.39
C ILE A 4 8.18 -9.30 -10.47
N VAL A 5 7.04 -8.68 -10.75
CA VAL A 5 6.35 -7.77 -9.82
C VAL A 5 5.28 -8.55 -9.07
N ILE A 6 5.29 -8.48 -7.74
CA ILE A 6 4.36 -9.21 -6.88
C ILE A 6 3.53 -8.21 -6.07
N ALA A 7 2.22 -8.20 -6.29
CA ALA A 7 1.27 -7.39 -5.53
C ALA A 7 0.68 -8.19 -4.36
N LEU A 8 0.90 -7.72 -3.13
CA LEU A 8 0.40 -8.33 -1.91
C LEU A 8 -0.95 -7.70 -1.51
N GLY A 9 -2.00 -8.48 -1.52
CA GLY A 9 -3.33 -8.09 -1.07
C GLY A 9 -3.50 -8.09 0.44
N GLY A 10 -4.71 -7.76 0.89
CA GLY A 10 -5.02 -7.65 2.32
C GLY A 10 -4.72 -8.92 3.11
N ASN A 11 -5.08 -10.11 2.58
CA ASN A 11 -4.86 -11.39 3.28
C ASN A 11 -3.38 -11.75 3.43
N ALA A 12 -2.51 -11.27 2.53
CA ALA A 12 -1.07 -11.48 2.59
C ALA A 12 -0.39 -10.62 3.69
N LEU A 13 -1.09 -9.58 4.17
CA LEU A 13 -0.60 -8.63 5.18
C LEU A 13 -1.34 -8.77 6.52
N GLN A 14 -2.60 -9.17 6.48
CA GLN A 14 -3.45 -9.32 7.66
C GLN A 14 -4.53 -10.37 7.35
N ALA A 15 -4.38 -11.57 7.88
CA ALA A 15 -5.36 -12.63 7.72
C ALA A 15 -6.70 -12.27 8.42
N LYS A 16 -7.81 -12.81 7.91
CA LYS A 16 -9.16 -12.53 8.39
C LYS A 16 -9.33 -12.68 9.91
N ASN A 17 -8.64 -13.65 10.50
CA ASN A 17 -8.71 -13.97 11.93
C ASN A 17 -7.47 -13.52 12.72
N SER A 18 -6.53 -12.78 12.10
CA SER A 18 -5.36 -12.26 12.82
C SER A 18 -5.74 -11.06 13.68
N LYS A 19 -5.06 -10.92 14.83
CA LYS A 19 -5.21 -9.72 15.65
C LYS A 19 -4.71 -8.49 14.87
N PRO A 20 -5.43 -7.37 14.91
CA PRO A 20 -5.03 -6.14 14.20
C PRO A 20 -3.90 -5.38 14.93
N THR A 21 -3.03 -6.10 15.64
CA THR A 21 -1.82 -5.58 16.30
C THR A 21 -0.61 -5.66 15.38
N SER A 22 0.46 -4.96 15.70
CA SER A 22 1.73 -5.02 14.97
C SER A 22 2.27 -6.44 14.91
N GLU A 23 2.25 -7.16 16.04
CA GLU A 23 2.72 -8.54 16.16
C GLU A 23 1.89 -9.49 15.29
N GLY A 24 0.55 -9.36 15.33
CA GLY A 24 -0.36 -10.20 14.53
C GLY A 24 -0.15 -9.98 13.03
N GLN A 25 0.11 -8.75 12.60
CA GLN A 25 0.44 -8.45 11.21
C GLN A 25 1.82 -8.99 10.82
N LEU A 26 2.83 -8.82 11.67
CA LEU A 26 4.17 -9.34 11.41
C LEU A 26 4.18 -10.87 11.28
N GLU A 27 3.35 -11.57 12.05
CA GLU A 27 3.19 -13.03 11.92
C GLU A 27 2.68 -13.43 10.54
N VAL A 28 1.62 -12.76 10.04
CA VAL A 28 1.10 -13.00 8.68
C VAL A 28 2.14 -12.68 7.62
N VAL A 29 2.83 -11.55 7.76
CA VAL A 29 3.89 -11.12 6.83
C VAL A 29 5.04 -12.13 6.80
N ARG A 30 5.44 -12.72 7.94
CA ARG A 30 6.45 -13.77 8.00
C ARG A 30 6.07 -15.00 7.18
N HIS A 31 4.81 -15.42 7.28
CA HIS A 31 4.32 -16.55 6.48
C HIS A 31 4.38 -16.23 4.98
N THR A 32 3.89 -15.06 4.58
CA THR A 32 3.94 -14.58 3.18
C THR A 32 5.38 -14.50 2.68
N CYS A 33 6.28 -13.90 3.45
CA CYS A 33 7.70 -13.77 3.10
C CYS A 33 8.42 -15.13 2.97
N GLY A 34 7.99 -16.14 3.70
CA GLY A 34 8.46 -17.52 3.51
C GLY A 34 8.22 -18.01 2.07
N ARG A 35 7.05 -17.73 1.49
CA ARG A 35 6.71 -18.07 0.09
C ARG A 35 7.46 -17.20 -0.91
N LEU A 36 7.60 -15.89 -0.63
CA LEU A 36 8.38 -15.00 -1.49
C LEU A 36 9.85 -15.44 -1.57
N ALA A 37 10.42 -15.89 -0.47
CA ALA A 37 11.79 -16.42 -0.46
C ALA A 37 11.95 -17.70 -1.32
N GLU A 38 10.91 -18.53 -1.43
CA GLU A 38 10.88 -19.68 -2.35
C GLU A 38 10.92 -19.25 -3.83
N ILE A 39 10.19 -18.16 -4.17
CA ILE A 39 10.21 -17.59 -5.53
C ILE A 39 11.61 -17.05 -5.84
N SER A 40 12.21 -16.30 -4.91
CA SER A 40 13.59 -15.80 -5.06
C SER A 40 14.60 -16.92 -5.20
N ALA A 41 14.43 -18.02 -4.46
CA ALA A 41 15.30 -19.19 -4.56
C ALA A 41 15.29 -19.86 -5.94
N LYS A 42 14.20 -19.73 -6.68
CA LYS A 42 14.07 -20.19 -8.07
C LYS A 42 14.76 -19.28 -9.09
N GLY A 43 15.38 -18.18 -8.65
CA GLY A 43 16.15 -17.28 -9.51
C GLY A 43 15.37 -16.09 -10.10
N TYR A 44 14.16 -15.82 -9.60
CA TYR A 44 13.44 -14.61 -10.00
C TYR A 44 14.00 -13.35 -9.32
N GLU A 45 14.14 -12.29 -10.10
CA GLU A 45 14.35 -10.93 -9.59
C GLU A 45 13.00 -10.33 -9.22
N MET A 46 12.81 -9.94 -7.95
CA MET A 46 11.50 -9.53 -7.45
C MET A 46 11.43 -8.05 -7.11
N SER A 47 10.32 -7.41 -7.44
CA SER A 47 9.82 -6.20 -6.78
C SER A 47 8.45 -6.47 -6.14
N ILE A 48 8.21 -5.85 -4.99
CA ILE A 48 7.03 -6.12 -4.18
C ILE A 48 6.22 -4.83 -4.06
N VAL A 49 4.94 -4.92 -4.42
CA VAL A 49 3.91 -3.90 -4.17
C VAL A 49 2.97 -4.43 -3.09
N HIS A 50 2.43 -3.58 -2.25
CA HIS A 50 1.47 -4.02 -1.23
C HIS A 50 0.28 -3.07 -1.10
N GLY A 51 -0.88 -3.57 -0.64
CA GLY A 51 -2.00 -2.75 -0.21
C GLY A 51 -1.80 -2.19 1.21
N ASN A 52 -2.67 -1.26 1.62
CA ASN A 52 -2.62 -0.65 2.95
C ASN A 52 -3.99 -0.28 3.55
N GLY A 53 -5.10 -0.63 2.90
CA GLY A 53 -6.43 -0.11 3.26
C GLY A 53 -6.78 -0.15 4.76
N PRO A 54 -6.66 -1.29 5.47
CA PRO A 54 -6.89 -1.34 6.92
C PRO A 54 -5.86 -0.53 7.71
N GLN A 55 -4.62 -0.48 7.26
CA GLN A 55 -3.51 0.14 7.98
C GLN A 55 -3.57 1.66 7.90
N VAL A 56 -3.71 2.24 6.71
CA VAL A 56 -3.82 3.70 6.53
C VAL A 56 -5.05 4.24 7.24
N GLY A 57 -6.18 3.51 7.20
CA GLY A 57 -7.38 3.94 7.90
C GLY A 57 -7.23 3.96 9.42
N ARG A 58 -6.44 3.04 10.01
CA ARG A 58 -6.12 3.07 11.45
C ARG A 58 -5.16 4.18 11.82
N ILE A 59 -4.16 4.45 10.99
CA ILE A 59 -3.25 5.60 11.18
C ILE A 59 -4.07 6.88 11.18
N LEU A 60 -4.95 7.07 10.19
CA LEU A 60 -5.81 8.23 10.10
C LEU A 60 -6.73 8.36 11.34
N LEU A 61 -7.38 7.27 11.75
CA LEU A 61 -8.24 7.26 12.94
C LEU A 61 -7.48 7.65 14.22
N ALA A 62 -6.23 7.19 14.37
CA ALA A 62 -5.39 7.55 15.51
C ALA A 62 -5.12 9.06 15.56
N PHE A 63 -4.79 9.69 14.42
CA PHE A 63 -4.62 11.14 14.34
C PHE A 63 -5.92 11.92 14.56
N GLU A 64 -7.02 11.43 14.00
CA GLU A 64 -8.33 12.07 14.22
C GLU A 64 -8.77 11.99 15.69
N THR A 65 -8.45 10.90 16.37
CA THR A 65 -8.77 10.74 17.80
C THR A 65 -7.92 11.66 18.67
N ALA A 66 -6.67 11.89 18.29
CA ALA A 66 -5.73 12.72 19.04
C ALA A 66 -5.71 14.20 18.61
N LYS A 67 -6.59 14.64 17.71
CA LYS A 67 -6.55 15.96 17.08
C LYS A 67 -6.58 17.15 18.05
N ASP A 68 -7.18 16.96 19.24
CA ASP A 68 -7.27 17.99 20.29
C ASP A 68 -5.99 18.07 21.14
N VAL A 69 -5.05 17.14 20.94
CA VAL A 69 -3.75 17.08 21.66
C VAL A 69 -2.60 17.37 20.70
N THR A 70 -2.67 16.90 19.46
CA THR A 70 -1.63 17.07 18.43
C THR A 70 -2.28 17.25 17.06
N PRO A 71 -1.72 18.11 16.17
CA PRO A 71 -2.26 18.28 14.82
C PRO A 71 -2.37 16.95 14.07
N ALA A 72 -3.52 16.72 13.42
CA ALA A 72 -3.72 15.56 12.60
C ALA A 72 -2.84 15.62 11.34
N MET A 73 -2.29 14.47 10.93
CA MET A 73 -1.54 14.37 9.69
C MET A 73 -2.47 14.29 8.48
N PRO A 74 -2.10 14.93 7.35
CA PRO A 74 -2.84 14.82 6.10
C PRO A 74 -2.91 13.35 5.62
N PHE A 75 -3.87 13.07 4.75
CA PHE A 75 -4.15 11.69 4.34
C PHE A 75 -3.02 11.06 3.52
N ASP A 76 -2.39 11.81 2.63
CA ASP A 76 -1.20 11.42 1.86
C ASP A 76 -0.02 11.08 2.77
N VAL A 77 0.21 11.87 3.82
CA VAL A 77 1.24 11.60 4.84
C VAL A 77 0.92 10.32 5.62
N CYS A 78 -0.35 10.08 5.97
CA CYS A 78 -0.77 8.78 6.55
C CYS A 78 -0.49 7.61 5.59
N GLY A 79 -0.66 7.83 4.28
CA GLY A 79 -0.27 6.91 3.22
C GLY A 79 1.22 6.59 3.26
N ALA A 80 2.07 7.62 3.31
CA ALA A 80 3.52 7.49 3.43
C ALA A 80 3.95 6.73 4.70
N MET A 81 3.33 7.04 5.84
CA MET A 81 3.57 6.33 7.11
C MET A 81 3.23 4.83 6.97
N SER A 82 2.14 4.50 6.27
CA SER A 82 1.76 3.10 6.02
C SER A 82 2.78 2.35 5.16
N GLN A 83 3.40 3.01 4.17
CA GLN A 83 4.48 2.43 3.38
C GLN A 83 5.69 2.07 4.26
N GLY A 84 6.12 2.99 5.10
CA GLY A 84 7.25 2.79 6.00
C GLY A 84 7.02 1.62 6.95
N TYR A 85 5.88 1.57 7.61
CA TYR A 85 5.57 0.55 8.60
C TYR A 85 5.37 -0.85 7.98
N ILE A 86 4.61 -0.97 6.90
CA ILE A 86 4.39 -2.26 6.22
C ILE A 86 5.68 -2.72 5.56
N GLY A 87 6.39 -1.80 4.89
CA GLY A 87 7.68 -2.08 4.27
C GLY A 87 8.72 -2.56 5.28
N TYR A 88 8.78 -1.97 6.47
CA TYR A 88 9.63 -2.43 7.57
C TYR A 88 9.34 -3.89 7.95
N HIS A 89 8.07 -4.27 8.10
CA HIS A 89 7.69 -5.64 8.40
C HIS A 89 8.13 -6.61 7.27
N ILE A 90 7.92 -6.24 6.01
CA ILE A 90 8.31 -7.04 4.84
C ILE A 90 9.84 -7.18 4.79
N GLN A 91 10.60 -6.10 4.94
CA GLN A 91 12.06 -6.13 4.95
C GLN A 91 12.60 -7.09 6.00
N GLN A 92 12.12 -6.97 7.25
CA GLN A 92 12.56 -7.79 8.36
C GLN A 92 12.24 -9.27 8.11
N ALA A 93 11.00 -9.58 7.73
CA ALA A 93 10.54 -10.94 7.53
C ALA A 93 11.18 -11.61 6.31
N LEU A 94 11.31 -10.88 5.19
CA LEU A 94 11.89 -11.44 3.97
C LEU A 94 13.40 -11.64 4.10
N LYS A 95 14.12 -10.71 4.71
CA LYS A 95 15.54 -10.89 5.01
C LYS A 95 15.79 -12.16 5.84
N TYR A 96 14.99 -12.40 6.87
CA TYR A 96 15.07 -13.63 7.66
C TYR A 96 14.79 -14.87 6.82
N ALA A 97 13.71 -14.87 6.03
CA ALA A 97 13.30 -16.01 5.20
C ALA A 97 14.33 -16.35 4.09
N LEU A 98 14.99 -15.34 3.52
CA LEU A 98 16.09 -15.50 2.55
C LEU A 98 17.33 -16.09 3.22
N SER A 99 17.73 -15.56 4.39
CA SER A 99 18.90 -16.06 5.13
C SER A 99 18.74 -17.53 5.54
N ALA A 100 17.53 -17.95 5.93
CA ALA A 100 17.22 -19.35 6.24
C ALA A 100 17.37 -20.28 5.02
N ARG A 101 17.47 -19.74 3.81
CA ARG A 101 17.72 -20.46 2.54
C ARG A 101 19.11 -20.20 1.96
N ASN A 102 20.03 -19.68 2.77
CA ASN A 102 21.39 -19.29 2.35
C ASN A 102 21.39 -18.31 1.16
N LYS A 103 20.36 -17.46 1.06
CA LYS A 103 20.28 -16.35 0.09
C LYS A 103 20.60 -15.03 0.77
N HIS A 104 21.58 -14.32 0.22
CA HIS A 104 22.03 -13.03 0.74
C HIS A 104 21.66 -11.93 -0.27
N CYS A 105 20.37 -11.58 -0.33
CA CYS A 105 19.86 -10.49 -1.15
C CYS A 105 19.37 -9.37 -0.23
N PRO A 106 19.82 -8.11 -0.41
CA PRO A 106 19.28 -6.97 0.31
C PRO A 106 17.77 -6.81 0.02
N VAL A 107 17.03 -6.34 1.01
CA VAL A 107 15.61 -5.97 0.85
C VAL A 107 15.45 -4.54 1.34
N VAL A 108 14.94 -3.65 0.50
CA VAL A 108 14.74 -2.24 0.84
C VAL A 108 13.32 -1.79 0.53
N THR A 109 12.84 -0.82 1.28
CA THR A 109 11.57 -0.14 1.01
C THR A 109 11.86 1.26 0.50
N VAL A 110 11.23 1.62 -0.61
CA VAL A 110 11.29 2.95 -1.19
C VAL A 110 9.93 3.61 -1.00
N ALA A 111 9.91 4.73 -0.27
CA ALA A 111 8.74 5.60 -0.26
C ALA A 111 8.46 6.04 -1.69
N THR A 112 7.29 5.72 -2.21
CA THR A 112 7.00 5.85 -3.63
C THR A 112 5.78 6.72 -3.86
N GLN A 113 5.96 7.77 -4.67
CA GLN A 113 4.92 8.69 -5.09
C GLN A 113 4.40 8.30 -6.48
N LEU A 114 3.09 8.32 -6.67
CA LEU A 114 2.47 8.10 -7.97
C LEU A 114 1.66 9.32 -8.40
N VAL A 115 2.02 9.86 -9.56
CA VAL A 115 1.29 10.98 -10.16
C VAL A 115 -0.08 10.50 -10.61
N VAL A 116 -1.11 11.25 -10.23
CA VAL A 116 -2.51 11.07 -10.66
C VAL A 116 -3.01 12.34 -11.33
N ASP A 117 -4.04 12.20 -12.14
CA ASP A 117 -4.72 13.33 -12.75
C ASP A 117 -5.62 14.01 -11.70
N LYS A 118 -5.46 15.34 -11.51
CA LYS A 118 -6.30 16.13 -10.58
C LYS A 118 -7.78 16.10 -10.95
N ASP A 119 -8.09 15.92 -12.24
CA ASP A 119 -9.43 15.89 -12.79
C ASP A 119 -9.99 14.46 -12.94
N ASP A 120 -9.34 13.45 -12.32
CA ASP A 120 -9.83 12.07 -12.35
C ASP A 120 -11.20 11.96 -11.67
N LYS A 121 -12.16 11.36 -12.38
CA LYS A 121 -13.56 11.17 -11.92
C LYS A 121 -13.67 10.40 -10.60
N ALA A 122 -12.64 9.68 -10.19
CA ALA A 122 -12.61 9.00 -8.90
C ALA A 122 -12.71 9.97 -7.71
N PHE A 123 -12.30 11.23 -7.86
CA PHE A 123 -12.46 12.25 -6.83
C PHE A 123 -13.92 12.66 -6.62
N GLU A 124 -14.74 12.60 -7.66
CA GLU A 124 -16.20 12.87 -7.56
C GLU A 124 -16.97 11.68 -6.96
N LYS A 125 -16.47 10.44 -7.15
CA LYS A 125 -17.16 9.21 -6.72
C LYS A 125 -16.22 8.29 -5.95
N PRO A 126 -15.98 8.56 -4.64
CA PRO A 126 -15.16 7.71 -3.81
C PRO A 126 -15.67 6.26 -3.75
N THR A 127 -14.77 5.28 -3.95
CA THR A 127 -15.13 3.86 -3.98
C THR A 127 -14.19 2.96 -3.20
N LYS A 128 -12.96 3.41 -2.87
CA LYS A 128 -11.94 2.57 -2.21
C LYS A 128 -12.17 2.49 -0.72
N PRO A 129 -12.52 1.29 -0.17
CA PRO A 129 -12.76 1.17 1.26
C PRO A 129 -11.47 1.20 2.07
N ILE A 130 -11.48 1.97 3.15
CA ILE A 130 -10.36 2.11 4.10
C ILE A 130 -10.84 1.96 5.55
N GLY A 131 -9.93 1.76 6.46
CA GLY A 131 -10.19 1.75 7.90
C GLY A 131 -10.96 0.53 8.40
N PRO A 132 -11.51 0.63 9.63
CA PRO A 132 -12.28 -0.43 10.25
C PRO A 132 -13.69 -0.57 9.64
N PHE A 133 -14.40 -1.60 10.10
CA PHE A 133 -15.82 -1.74 9.84
C PHE A 133 -16.62 -1.03 10.91
N TYR A 134 -17.77 -0.45 10.52
CA TYR A 134 -18.71 0.26 11.35
C TYR A 134 -20.11 -0.36 11.21
N THR A 135 -20.96 -0.18 12.22
CA THR A 135 -22.40 -0.42 12.08
C THR A 135 -23.03 0.61 11.16
N GLU A 136 -24.27 0.38 10.73
CA GLU A 136 -24.99 1.36 9.91
C GLU A 136 -25.25 2.67 10.68
N GLU A 137 -25.54 2.57 11.97
CA GLU A 137 -25.78 3.72 12.84
C GLU A 137 -24.53 4.58 12.98
N GLU A 138 -23.38 3.95 13.28
CA GLU A 138 -22.07 4.63 13.35
C GLU A 138 -21.71 5.28 12.02
N ALA A 139 -21.96 4.60 10.90
CA ALA A 139 -21.69 5.14 9.57
C ALA A 139 -22.53 6.38 9.28
N LYS A 140 -23.84 6.36 9.58
CA LYS A 140 -24.71 7.53 9.42
C LYS A 140 -24.26 8.71 10.28
N GLN A 141 -23.85 8.45 11.51
CA GLN A 141 -23.30 9.49 12.39
C GLN A 141 -22.02 10.10 11.79
N LEU A 142 -21.07 9.29 11.32
CA LEU A 142 -19.81 9.76 10.70
C LEU A 142 -20.08 10.56 9.41
N MET A 143 -21.07 10.18 8.62
CA MET A 143 -21.50 10.94 7.44
C MET A 143 -22.00 12.33 7.82
N GLN A 144 -22.79 12.43 8.89
CA GLN A 144 -23.37 13.71 9.36
C GLN A 144 -22.33 14.60 10.06
N GLU A 145 -21.50 14.03 10.94
CA GLU A 145 -20.58 14.81 11.78
C GLU A 145 -19.28 15.18 11.05
N LYS A 146 -18.79 14.28 10.18
CA LYS A 146 -17.48 14.43 9.53
C LYS A 146 -17.54 14.54 8.01
N GLY A 147 -18.71 14.42 7.39
CA GLY A 147 -18.87 14.46 5.94
C GLY A 147 -18.20 13.27 5.22
N TYR A 148 -17.97 12.14 5.90
CA TYR A 148 -17.33 10.99 5.27
C TYR A 148 -18.24 10.33 4.24
N ALA A 149 -17.65 9.91 3.11
CA ALA A 149 -18.31 8.97 2.23
C ALA A 149 -18.20 7.57 2.83
N MET A 150 -19.33 6.93 3.08
CA MET A 150 -19.41 5.59 3.67
C MET A 150 -20.16 4.66 2.72
N LYS A 151 -19.71 3.40 2.64
CA LYS A 151 -20.40 2.35 1.87
C LYS A 151 -20.42 1.05 2.64
N GLU A 152 -21.49 0.29 2.43
CA GLU A 152 -21.60 -1.10 2.88
C GLU A 152 -20.59 -1.97 2.09
N ASP A 153 -19.84 -2.81 2.78
CA ASP A 153 -18.77 -3.63 2.24
C ASP A 153 -19.10 -5.12 2.33
N ALA A 154 -19.83 -5.61 1.35
CA ALA A 154 -20.10 -7.04 1.11
C ALA A 154 -20.65 -7.82 2.33
N GLY A 155 -21.64 -7.27 3.03
CA GLY A 155 -22.31 -7.89 4.19
C GLY A 155 -21.47 -7.89 5.48
N ARG A 156 -20.28 -7.25 5.47
CA ARG A 156 -19.36 -7.21 6.63
C ARG A 156 -19.54 -5.98 7.51
N GLY A 157 -20.36 -5.03 7.09
CA GLY A 157 -20.58 -3.74 7.72
C GLY A 157 -20.19 -2.58 6.81
N TRP A 158 -20.19 -1.38 7.34
CA TRP A 158 -19.90 -0.14 6.61
C TRP A 158 -18.45 0.25 6.73
N ARG A 159 -17.89 0.82 5.67
CA ARG A 159 -16.54 1.38 5.67
C ARG A 159 -16.50 2.76 5.05
N ARG A 160 -15.57 3.58 5.52
CA ARG A 160 -15.23 4.82 4.83
C ARG A 160 -14.67 4.49 3.45
N VAL A 161 -15.11 5.25 2.43
CA VAL A 161 -14.56 5.15 1.08
C VAL A 161 -13.89 6.46 0.70
N VAL A 162 -12.79 6.35 -0.05
CA VAL A 162 -12.00 7.48 -0.56
C VAL A 162 -11.85 7.36 -2.08
N ALA A 163 -11.38 8.42 -2.73
CA ALA A 163 -11.04 8.40 -4.14
C ALA A 163 -9.99 7.33 -4.44
N SER A 164 -10.08 6.71 -5.62
CA SER A 164 -9.09 5.75 -6.10
C SER A 164 -8.75 6.08 -7.56
N PRO A 165 -7.97 7.14 -7.81
CA PRO A 165 -7.62 7.58 -9.15
C PRO A 165 -6.64 6.60 -9.83
N THR A 166 -6.59 6.66 -11.15
CA THR A 166 -5.68 5.87 -11.96
C THR A 166 -4.28 6.47 -11.93
N PRO A 167 -3.22 5.71 -11.58
CA PRO A 167 -1.86 6.21 -11.59
C PRO A 167 -1.34 6.41 -13.02
N ARG A 168 -0.50 7.45 -13.21
CA ARG A 168 0.06 7.84 -14.51
C ARG A 168 1.57 7.66 -14.58
N LYS A 169 2.29 7.92 -13.48
CA LYS A 169 3.75 7.95 -13.44
C LYS A 169 4.24 7.59 -12.04
N ILE A 170 5.29 6.81 -11.96
CA ILE A 170 6.01 6.56 -10.71
C ILE A 170 7.17 7.55 -10.63
N VAL A 171 7.19 8.39 -9.58
CA VAL A 171 8.21 9.45 -9.45
C VAL A 171 9.60 8.85 -9.25
N GLU A 172 9.74 7.84 -8.42
CA GLU A 172 11.01 7.21 -8.04
C GLU A 172 11.44 6.07 -8.98
N ILE A 173 10.88 5.97 -10.20
CA ILE A 173 11.09 4.82 -11.08
C ILE A 173 12.56 4.54 -11.40
N ASP A 174 13.38 5.56 -11.63
CA ASP A 174 14.79 5.39 -11.95
C ASP A 174 15.59 4.85 -10.76
N ALA A 175 15.26 5.31 -9.54
CA ALA A 175 15.84 4.79 -8.32
C ALA A 175 15.46 3.31 -8.12
N ILE A 176 14.18 2.96 -8.33
CA ILE A 176 13.67 1.58 -8.26
C ILE A 176 14.42 0.68 -9.26
N LYS A 177 14.52 1.10 -10.53
CA LYS A 177 15.26 0.35 -11.57
C LYS A 177 16.71 0.11 -11.20
N ASN A 178 17.38 1.10 -10.64
CA ASN A 178 18.78 0.98 -10.24
C ASN A 178 18.96 0.03 -9.05
N LEU A 179 18.11 0.12 -8.03
CA LEU A 179 18.15 -0.76 -6.87
C LEU A 179 17.83 -2.21 -7.24
N TRP A 180 16.88 -2.44 -8.13
CA TRP A 180 16.41 -3.78 -8.49
C TRP A 180 17.48 -4.66 -9.12
N LYS A 181 18.55 -4.10 -9.66
CA LYS A 181 19.70 -4.87 -10.23
C LYS A 181 20.36 -5.82 -9.22
N SER A 182 20.24 -5.54 -7.91
CA SER A 182 20.92 -6.31 -6.85
C SER A 182 20.13 -6.46 -5.57
N THR A 183 18.87 -5.98 -5.55
CA THR A 183 18.09 -5.79 -4.33
C THR A 183 16.63 -6.15 -4.59
N ILE A 184 15.98 -6.80 -3.65
CA ILE A 184 14.52 -6.90 -3.67
C ILE A 184 13.94 -5.57 -3.19
N VAL A 185 13.17 -4.90 -4.05
CA VAL A 185 12.61 -3.58 -3.76
C VAL A 185 11.14 -3.71 -3.39
N VAL A 186 10.77 -3.20 -2.21
CA VAL A 186 9.38 -2.95 -1.83
C VAL A 186 9.06 -1.51 -2.23
N SER A 187 8.17 -1.32 -3.19
CA SER A 187 7.81 -0.02 -3.74
C SER A 187 6.30 0.10 -3.99
N CYS A 188 5.83 1.28 -4.31
CA CYS A 188 4.41 1.54 -4.55
C CYS A 188 3.49 1.03 -3.41
N GLY A 189 3.97 1.06 -2.17
CA GLY A 189 3.22 0.57 -1.01
C GLY A 189 1.90 1.32 -0.84
N GLY A 190 0.82 0.58 -0.56
CA GLY A 190 -0.53 1.13 -0.49
C GLY A 190 -1.10 1.57 -1.84
N GLY A 191 -0.45 1.21 -2.94
CA GLY A 191 -0.71 1.74 -4.28
C GLY A 191 0.10 2.99 -4.61
N GLY A 192 1.03 3.38 -3.73
CA GLY A 192 1.82 4.61 -3.82
C GLY A 192 1.17 5.79 -3.09
N ILE A 193 1.96 6.83 -2.83
CA ILE A 193 1.46 8.12 -2.31
C ILE A 193 0.92 8.90 -3.50
N PRO A 194 -0.39 9.16 -3.57
CA PRO A 194 -0.96 9.89 -4.70
C PRO A 194 -0.57 11.37 -4.65
N VAL A 195 0.00 11.85 -5.74
CA VAL A 195 0.42 13.25 -5.91
C VAL A 195 -0.08 13.81 -7.24
N VAL A 196 -0.33 15.10 -7.28
CA VAL A 196 -0.56 15.86 -8.52
C VAL A 196 0.72 16.59 -8.87
N GLU A 197 1.13 16.55 -10.14
CA GLU A 197 2.26 17.29 -10.66
C GLU A 197 1.77 18.65 -11.21
N ASN A 198 2.24 19.75 -10.61
CA ASN A 198 1.90 21.09 -11.01
C ASN A 198 2.69 21.52 -12.27
N PRO A 199 2.25 22.57 -13.00
CA PRO A 199 2.95 23.04 -14.20
C PRO A 199 4.40 23.48 -13.97
N ASP A 200 4.77 23.85 -12.75
CA ASP A 200 6.13 24.21 -12.35
C ASP A 200 6.99 23.00 -11.93
N GLY A 201 6.45 21.79 -12.00
CA GLY A 201 7.11 20.55 -11.62
C GLY A 201 7.05 20.22 -10.12
N THR A 202 6.40 21.04 -9.31
CA THR A 202 6.18 20.71 -7.89
C THR A 202 5.11 19.63 -7.74
N LEU A 203 5.25 18.82 -6.69
CA LEU A 203 4.31 17.74 -6.37
C LEU A 203 3.47 18.13 -5.16
N GLU A 204 2.17 17.87 -5.24
CA GLU A 204 1.22 18.09 -4.16
C GLU A 204 0.50 16.79 -3.82
N GLY A 205 0.53 16.39 -2.53
CA GLY A 205 -0.17 15.21 -2.04
C GLY A 205 -1.67 15.39 -2.07
N VAL A 206 -2.41 14.33 -2.45
CA VAL A 206 -3.87 14.36 -2.52
C VAL A 206 -4.51 13.27 -1.69
N ALA A 207 -5.73 13.53 -1.18
CA ALA A 207 -6.47 12.62 -0.31
C ALA A 207 -7.12 11.47 -1.12
N ALA A 208 -6.33 10.45 -1.47
CA ALA A 208 -6.76 9.29 -2.23
C ALA A 208 -6.00 8.02 -1.83
N VAL A 209 -6.46 6.86 -2.30
CA VAL A 209 -5.73 5.58 -2.23
C VAL A 209 -5.79 4.91 -3.58
N ILE A 210 -4.67 4.86 -4.28
CA ILE A 210 -4.54 4.18 -5.56
C ILE A 210 -4.71 2.67 -5.36
N ASP A 211 -5.34 1.99 -6.31
CA ASP A 211 -5.42 0.54 -6.26
C ASP A 211 -4.03 -0.08 -6.47
N LYS A 212 -3.64 -0.97 -5.55
CA LYS A 212 -2.33 -1.64 -5.60
C LYS A 212 -2.12 -2.43 -6.90
N ASP A 213 -3.22 -2.93 -7.51
CA ASP A 213 -3.13 -3.74 -8.72
C ASP A 213 -2.76 -2.87 -9.92
N PHE A 214 -3.36 -1.67 -10.04
CA PHE A 214 -2.96 -0.67 -11.04
C PHE A 214 -1.54 -0.13 -10.79
N ALA A 215 -1.15 0.06 -9.54
CA ALA A 215 0.22 0.47 -9.22
C ALA A 215 1.25 -0.63 -9.58
N ALA A 216 0.91 -1.90 -9.35
CA ALA A 216 1.75 -3.04 -9.73
C ALA A 216 1.84 -3.22 -11.25
N GLU A 217 0.74 -3.01 -11.97
CA GLU A 217 0.70 -3.01 -13.43
C GLU A 217 1.61 -1.91 -13.99
N LEU A 218 1.44 -0.68 -13.54
CA LEU A 218 2.27 0.45 -13.96
C LEU A 218 3.76 0.22 -13.64
N LEU A 219 4.07 -0.31 -12.46
CA LEU A 219 5.45 -0.66 -12.11
C LEU A 219 5.99 -1.72 -13.06
N ALA A 220 5.23 -2.80 -13.30
CA ALA A 220 5.65 -3.91 -14.16
C ALA A 220 5.92 -3.44 -15.60
N GLU A 221 5.09 -2.57 -16.13
CA GLU A 221 5.28 -1.95 -17.43
C GLU A 221 6.58 -1.11 -17.47
N GLN A 222 6.75 -0.21 -16.49
CA GLN A 222 7.88 0.70 -16.48
C GLN A 222 9.23 0.02 -16.22
N VAL A 223 9.27 -1.11 -15.50
CA VAL A 223 10.50 -1.88 -15.25
C VAL A 223 10.69 -3.02 -16.27
N GLU A 224 9.77 -3.18 -17.22
CA GLU A 224 9.76 -4.26 -18.20
C GLU A 224 9.83 -5.64 -17.52
N ALA A 225 8.87 -5.89 -16.63
CA ALA A 225 8.78 -7.16 -15.92
C ALA A 225 8.22 -8.25 -16.83
N ASP A 226 8.78 -9.46 -16.72
CA ASP A 226 8.30 -10.63 -17.48
C ASP A 226 6.98 -11.19 -16.92
N VAL A 227 6.74 -10.99 -15.61
CA VAL A 227 5.58 -11.54 -14.90
C VAL A 227 5.04 -10.54 -13.88
N THR A 228 3.73 -10.41 -13.83
CA THR A 228 3.00 -9.76 -12.72
C THR A 228 2.18 -10.80 -11.98
N MET A 229 2.33 -10.88 -10.66
CA MET A 229 1.60 -11.81 -9.80
C MET A 229 0.80 -11.05 -8.75
N ILE A 230 -0.49 -11.32 -8.66
CA ILE A 230 -1.38 -10.72 -7.66
C ILE A 230 -1.74 -11.80 -6.63
N LEU A 231 -1.37 -11.58 -5.37
CA LEU A 231 -1.71 -12.43 -4.24
C LEU A 231 -2.85 -11.78 -3.43
N THR A 232 -4.01 -12.41 -3.43
CA THR A 232 -5.25 -11.91 -2.78
C THR A 232 -5.61 -12.71 -1.54
#